data_fb79b4c36499ca4577838283d0ddca2c
#
_entry.id   fb79b4c36499ca4577838283d0ddca2c
#
_cell.length_a   1.000
_cell.length_b   1.000
_cell.length_c   1.000
_cell.angle_alpha   90.00
_cell.angle_beta   90.00
_cell.angle_gamma   90.00
#
_symmetry.space_group_name_H-M   'P 1'
#
loop_
_entity.id
_entity.type
_entity.pdbx_description
1 polymer ?
#
loop_
_entity_poly.entity_id
_entity_poly.type
_entity_poly.pdbx_seq_one_letter_code
_entity_poly.pdbx_strand_id
1 'polypeptide(L)'
;MSRLKAVALVLSGALASMLYCGWLIVGHIESDAGALAEAREEGYAAAEEDRLAIVVDRPIAEGNSMPLWLQTDPQWDYIPYAGGTIGEYGCGLTCAAMAVKYMTLQDITPLTLVSFVGDTCLTDGVNDPGKFCAWIAEHYPEYGIESTPISYDLAPVLQNVSDGWLAFAGMSGTLGDRDYGGHVVMIWRADDDGYWIRDPASAGNSARAFTLEELEQVDFHYFYCIRGGFYGTQRH
;
A
#
# COMPACT_ATOMS: atom_id res chain seq x y z
N MET A 1 -33.42 -52.65 -23.50
CA MET A 1 -33.47 -51.54 -22.55
C MET A 1 -34.42 -50.48 -23.09
N SER A 2 -35.42 -50.03 -22.35
CA SER A 2 -36.34 -49.00 -22.79
C SER A 2 -35.61 -47.66 -22.96
N ARG A 3 -36.02 -46.83 -23.91
CA ARG A 3 -35.42 -45.47 -24.14
C ARG A 3 -35.38 -44.64 -22.85
N LEU A 4 -36.32 -44.82 -21.94
CA LEU A 4 -36.36 -44.17 -20.61
C LEU A 4 -35.18 -44.58 -19.70
N LYS A 5 -34.76 -45.84 -19.72
CA LYS A 5 -33.61 -46.30 -18.89
C LYS A 5 -32.29 -45.77 -19.44
N ALA A 6 -32.16 -45.62 -20.75
CA ALA A 6 -30.98 -45.02 -21.36
C ALA A 6 -30.87 -43.53 -21.05
N VAL A 7 -31.96 -42.75 -21.11
CA VAL A 7 -32.00 -41.34 -20.74
C VAL A 7 -31.68 -41.13 -19.23
N ALA A 8 -32.23 -41.94 -18.34
CA ALA A 8 -31.94 -41.87 -16.89
C ALA A 8 -30.46 -42.16 -16.59
N LEU A 9 -29.82 -43.08 -17.33
CA LEU A 9 -28.40 -43.40 -17.13
C LEU A 9 -27.49 -42.26 -17.60
N VAL A 10 -27.84 -41.60 -18.70
CA VAL A 10 -27.06 -40.42 -19.20
C VAL A 10 -27.20 -39.24 -18.27
N LEU A 11 -28.42 -38.97 -17.77
CA LEU A 11 -28.64 -37.86 -16.83
C LEU A 11 -27.94 -38.08 -15.49
N SER A 12 -27.91 -39.31 -14.96
CA SER A 12 -27.21 -39.64 -13.71
C SER A 12 -25.69 -39.52 -13.88
N GLY A 13 -25.15 -39.91 -15.04
CA GLY A 13 -23.72 -39.75 -15.34
C GLY A 13 -23.32 -38.30 -15.47
N ALA A 14 -24.13 -37.45 -16.12
CA ALA A 14 -23.89 -36.02 -16.23
C ALA A 14 -23.94 -35.33 -14.86
N LEU A 15 -24.89 -35.68 -14.00
CA LEU A 15 -24.99 -35.12 -12.64
C LEU A 15 -23.79 -35.52 -11.76
N ALA A 16 -23.36 -36.77 -11.83
CA ALA A 16 -22.18 -37.25 -11.11
C ALA A 16 -20.88 -36.55 -11.58
N SER A 17 -20.77 -36.32 -12.88
CA SER A 17 -19.62 -35.60 -13.46
C SER A 17 -19.60 -34.13 -13.02
N MET A 18 -20.76 -33.43 -12.99
CA MET A 18 -20.86 -32.06 -12.50
C MET A 18 -20.52 -31.93 -11.01
N LEU A 19 -20.99 -32.89 -10.19
CA LEU A 19 -20.67 -32.90 -8.76
C LEU A 19 -19.18 -33.18 -8.52
N TYR A 20 -18.57 -34.06 -9.30
CA TYR A 20 -17.14 -34.35 -9.21
C TYR A 20 -16.29 -33.16 -9.66
N CYS A 21 -16.64 -32.49 -10.75
CA CYS A 21 -15.96 -31.25 -11.18
C CYS A 21 -16.16 -30.13 -10.15
N GLY A 22 -17.36 -29.98 -9.59
CA GLY A 22 -17.61 -29.02 -8.52
C GLY A 22 -16.76 -29.29 -7.29
N TRP A 23 -16.64 -30.56 -6.88
CA TRP A 23 -15.78 -30.95 -5.75
C TRP A 23 -14.28 -30.68 -6.02
N LEU A 24 -13.80 -30.95 -7.23
CA LEU A 24 -12.42 -30.64 -7.63
C LEU A 24 -12.14 -29.12 -7.62
N ILE A 25 -13.09 -28.31 -8.10
CA ILE A 25 -12.95 -26.84 -8.10
C ILE A 25 -12.93 -26.30 -6.67
N VAL A 26 -13.84 -26.75 -5.81
CA VAL A 26 -13.85 -26.32 -4.40
C VAL A 26 -12.58 -26.77 -3.68
N GLY A 27 -12.13 -28.02 -3.87
CA GLY A 27 -10.88 -28.51 -3.30
C GLY A 27 -9.64 -27.73 -3.78
N HIS A 28 -9.64 -27.26 -5.02
CA HIS A 28 -8.56 -26.42 -5.55
C HIS A 28 -8.56 -25.02 -4.93
N ILE A 29 -9.74 -24.41 -4.80
CA ILE A 29 -9.90 -23.09 -4.15
C ILE A 29 -9.48 -23.15 -2.68
N GLU A 30 -9.89 -24.22 -1.96
CA GLU A 30 -9.48 -24.40 -0.55
C GLU A 30 -7.98 -24.64 -0.40
N SER A 31 -7.36 -25.39 -1.33
CA SER A 31 -5.91 -25.60 -1.36
C SER A 31 -5.15 -24.32 -1.63
N ASP A 32 -5.62 -23.51 -2.58
CA ASP A 32 -4.98 -22.23 -2.92
C ASP A 32 -5.11 -21.21 -1.80
N ALA A 33 -6.27 -21.17 -1.12
CA ALA A 33 -6.48 -20.33 0.06
C ALA A 33 -5.60 -20.77 1.25
N GLY A 34 -5.41 -22.08 1.43
CA GLY A 34 -4.50 -22.63 2.44
C GLY A 34 -3.05 -22.28 2.17
N ALA A 35 -2.59 -22.44 0.93
CA ALA A 35 -1.23 -22.08 0.52
C ALA A 35 -0.95 -20.57 0.66
N LEU A 36 -1.95 -19.73 0.36
CA LEU A 36 -1.84 -18.29 0.54
C LEU A 36 -1.76 -17.88 2.02
N ALA A 37 -2.55 -18.56 2.89
CA ALA A 37 -2.51 -18.34 4.34
C ALA A 37 -1.15 -18.76 4.94
N GLU A 38 -0.61 -19.90 4.50
CA GLU A 38 0.69 -20.43 4.95
C GLU A 38 1.84 -19.52 4.48
N ALA A 39 1.84 -19.07 3.22
CA ALA A 39 2.80 -18.11 2.69
C ALA A 39 2.72 -16.75 3.41
N ARG A 40 1.53 -16.36 3.85
CA ARG A 40 1.31 -15.15 4.65
C ARG A 40 1.91 -15.29 6.05
N GLU A 41 1.69 -16.42 6.73
CA GLU A 41 2.28 -16.69 8.06
C GLU A 41 3.80 -16.80 7.99
N GLU A 42 4.35 -17.46 6.98
CA GLU A 42 5.80 -17.51 6.75
C GLU A 42 6.38 -16.12 6.47
N GLY A 43 5.69 -15.31 5.68
CA GLY A 43 6.06 -13.91 5.42
C GLY A 43 6.06 -13.06 6.70
N TYR A 44 5.07 -13.24 7.58
CA TYR A 44 5.03 -12.59 8.89
C TYR A 44 6.20 -13.04 9.79
N ALA A 45 6.48 -14.34 9.86
CA ALA A 45 7.56 -14.88 10.69
C ALA A 45 8.93 -14.40 10.24
N ALA A 46 9.19 -14.38 8.91
CA ALA A 46 10.45 -13.89 8.36
C ALA A 46 10.63 -12.37 8.58
N ALA A 47 9.55 -11.60 8.42
CA ALA A 47 9.59 -10.15 8.66
C ALA A 47 9.77 -9.83 10.16
N GLU A 48 9.22 -10.64 11.06
CA GLU A 48 9.41 -10.51 12.52
C GLU A 48 10.85 -10.82 12.93
N GLU A 49 11.48 -11.84 12.34
CA GLU A 49 12.87 -12.23 12.61
C GLU A 49 13.86 -11.17 12.10
N ASP A 50 13.64 -10.62 10.89
CA ASP A 50 14.40 -9.49 10.34
C ASP A 50 14.20 -8.21 11.17
N ARG A 51 12.99 -7.96 11.68
CA ARG A 51 12.67 -6.83 12.55
C ARG A 51 13.48 -6.82 13.82
N LEU A 52 13.61 -7.96 14.48
CA LEU A 52 14.40 -8.12 15.71
C LEU A 52 15.91 -8.00 15.48
N ALA A 53 16.39 -8.35 14.28
CA ALA A 53 17.81 -8.28 13.95
C ALA A 53 18.30 -6.85 13.63
N ILE A 54 17.41 -5.92 13.24
CA ILE A 54 17.76 -4.57 12.76
C ILE A 54 17.80 -3.52 13.89
N VAL A 55 17.19 -3.81 15.05
CA VAL A 55 17.16 -2.87 16.21
C VAL A 55 18.56 -2.63 16.81
N VAL A 56 19.59 -3.34 16.38
CA VAL A 56 20.95 -3.21 16.90
C VAL A 56 21.79 -2.29 15.99
N ASP A 57 21.87 -1.01 16.42
CA ASP A 57 22.99 -0.09 16.20
C ASP A 57 23.46 0.12 14.72
N ARG A 58 22.60 0.73 13.87
CA ARG A 58 23.06 1.31 12.63
C ARG A 58 23.09 2.84 12.70
N PRO A 59 24.26 3.47 12.49
CA PRO A 59 24.32 4.92 12.34
C PRO A 59 23.48 5.34 11.11
N ILE A 60 22.70 6.40 11.27
CA ILE A 60 21.92 7.04 10.20
C ILE A 60 22.88 7.38 9.06
N ALA A 61 22.77 6.68 7.96
CA ALA A 61 23.52 7.02 6.76
C ALA A 61 23.01 8.40 6.27
N GLU A 62 23.89 9.38 6.24
CA GLU A 62 23.66 10.61 5.48
C GLU A 62 23.26 10.20 4.04
N GLY A 63 22.01 10.48 3.64
CA GLY A 63 21.51 10.20 2.29
C GLY A 63 20.33 9.22 2.19
N ASN A 64 19.61 8.90 3.27
CA ASN A 64 18.40 8.11 3.13
C ASN A 64 17.30 8.95 2.45
N SER A 65 17.10 8.73 1.17
CA SER A 65 15.97 9.30 0.44
C SER A 65 14.80 8.33 0.48
N MET A 66 13.58 8.86 0.57
CA MET A 66 12.39 8.04 0.44
C MET A 66 12.46 7.25 -0.89
N PRO A 67 12.27 5.92 -0.88
CA PRO A 67 12.27 5.14 -2.12
C PRO A 67 11.25 5.68 -3.11
N LEU A 68 11.48 5.48 -4.38
CA LEU A 68 10.47 5.68 -5.42
C LEU A 68 10.05 4.30 -5.93
N TRP A 69 8.84 3.91 -5.59
CA TRP A 69 8.18 2.75 -6.16
C TRP A 69 6.97 3.19 -6.97
N LEU A 70 6.83 2.59 -8.15
CA LEU A 70 5.65 2.80 -8.99
C LEU A 70 4.68 1.63 -8.75
N GLN A 71 3.40 1.94 -8.59
CA GLN A 71 2.36 0.91 -8.48
C GLN A 71 2.30 0.00 -9.72
N THR A 72 2.77 0.51 -10.87
CA THR A 72 2.84 -0.19 -12.16
C THR A 72 4.16 -0.94 -12.37
N ASP A 73 5.01 -1.12 -11.33
CA ASP A 73 6.23 -1.91 -11.46
C ASP A 73 5.89 -3.38 -11.72
N PRO A 74 6.50 -4.02 -12.77
CA PRO A 74 6.22 -5.41 -13.14
C PRO A 74 6.43 -6.45 -12.02
N GLN A 75 7.10 -6.09 -10.94
CA GLN A 75 7.30 -6.97 -9.80
C GLN A 75 6.01 -7.20 -8.99
N TRP A 76 5.04 -6.26 -9.04
CA TRP A 76 3.81 -6.33 -8.25
C TRP A 76 2.55 -5.77 -8.93
N ASP A 77 2.62 -5.14 -10.10
CA ASP A 77 1.48 -4.48 -10.75
C ASP A 77 0.30 -5.43 -11.00
N TYR A 78 0.56 -6.71 -11.24
CA TYR A 78 -0.42 -7.76 -11.54
C TYR A 78 -1.05 -8.41 -10.30
N ILE A 79 -0.55 -8.10 -9.11
CA ILE A 79 -1.03 -8.73 -7.85
C ILE A 79 -2.45 -8.25 -7.55
N PRO A 80 -3.41 -9.16 -7.22
CA PRO A 80 -4.78 -8.79 -6.88
C PRO A 80 -4.84 -7.87 -5.65
N TYR A 81 -5.57 -6.75 -5.78
CA TYR A 81 -5.75 -5.77 -4.72
C TYR A 81 -6.95 -4.86 -5.00
N ALA A 82 -7.77 -4.55 -3.98
CA ALA A 82 -8.87 -3.58 -4.02
C ALA A 82 -9.88 -3.82 -5.16
N GLY A 83 -10.17 -5.09 -5.49
CA GLY A 83 -11.10 -5.46 -6.57
C GLY A 83 -10.51 -5.43 -7.98
N GLY A 84 -9.22 -5.12 -8.14
CA GLY A 84 -8.43 -5.19 -9.37
C GLY A 84 -7.02 -5.62 -9.05
N THR A 85 -6.01 -4.81 -9.42
CA THR A 85 -4.60 -5.09 -9.18
C THR A 85 -3.90 -3.92 -8.49
N ILE A 86 -2.69 -4.15 -7.96
CA ILE A 86 -1.85 -3.07 -7.42
C ILE A 86 -1.58 -2.02 -8.49
N GLY A 87 -1.33 -2.43 -9.75
CA GLY A 87 -1.13 -1.51 -10.85
C GLY A 87 -2.29 -0.55 -11.10
N GLU A 88 -3.51 -1.00 -10.84
CA GLU A 88 -4.74 -0.21 -11.04
C GLU A 88 -5.13 0.61 -9.81
N TYR A 89 -5.06 0.01 -8.61
CA TYR A 89 -5.63 0.59 -7.38
C TYR A 89 -4.63 0.74 -6.22
N GLY A 90 -3.35 0.40 -6.42
CA GLY A 90 -2.35 0.30 -5.36
C GLY A 90 -1.68 1.62 -4.95
N CYS A 91 -2.20 2.80 -5.31
CA CYS A 91 -1.54 4.07 -4.99
C CYS A 91 -1.30 4.25 -3.47
N GLY A 92 -2.31 4.07 -2.65
CA GLY A 92 -2.20 4.19 -1.19
C GLY A 92 -1.31 3.11 -0.58
N LEU A 93 -1.43 1.86 -1.04
CA LEU A 93 -0.57 0.74 -0.63
C LEU A 93 0.91 1.03 -0.94
N THR A 94 1.20 1.53 -2.14
CA THR A 94 2.56 1.85 -2.57
C THR A 94 3.14 3.01 -1.76
N CYS A 95 2.34 4.06 -1.48
CA CYS A 95 2.72 5.13 -0.56
C CYS A 95 3.02 4.61 0.85
N ALA A 96 2.18 3.70 1.37
CA ALA A 96 2.39 3.10 2.69
C ALA A 96 3.67 2.27 2.75
N ALA A 97 3.95 1.46 1.73
CA ALA A 97 5.20 0.70 1.65
C ALA A 97 6.43 1.63 1.62
N MET A 98 6.39 2.71 0.83
CA MET A 98 7.46 3.73 0.82
C MET A 98 7.64 4.38 2.19
N ALA A 99 6.55 4.70 2.90
CA ALA A 99 6.60 5.29 4.23
C ALA A 99 7.22 4.33 5.25
N VAL A 100 6.80 3.05 5.28
CA VAL A 100 7.39 2.04 6.16
C VAL A 100 8.88 1.91 5.89
N LYS A 101 9.29 1.71 4.64
CA LYS A 101 10.71 1.60 4.27
C LYS A 101 11.51 2.82 4.73
N TYR A 102 10.97 4.02 4.53
CA TYR A 102 11.63 5.26 4.91
C TYR A 102 11.79 5.41 6.41
N MET A 103 10.73 5.16 7.19
CA MET A 103 10.73 5.36 8.64
C MET A 103 11.46 4.24 9.40
N THR A 104 11.46 3.01 8.88
CA THR A 104 11.95 1.83 9.62
C THR A 104 13.20 1.21 9.02
N LEU A 105 13.56 1.55 7.79
CA LEU A 105 14.61 0.91 6.98
C LEU A 105 14.37 -0.57 6.66
N GLN A 106 13.23 -1.12 7.07
CA GLN A 106 12.87 -2.50 6.75
C GLN A 106 12.59 -2.67 5.27
N ASP A 107 12.82 -3.86 4.75
CA ASP A 107 12.69 -4.15 3.32
C ASP A 107 11.23 -4.52 2.96
N ILE A 108 10.33 -3.56 3.17
CA ILE A 108 8.90 -3.68 2.86
C ILE A 108 8.62 -3.04 1.51
N THR A 109 8.30 -3.86 0.52
CA THR A 109 7.87 -3.44 -0.82
C THR A 109 6.33 -3.45 -0.93
N PRO A 110 5.71 -2.90 -1.98
CA PRO A 110 4.27 -3.05 -2.22
C PRO A 110 3.82 -4.52 -2.26
N LEU A 111 4.63 -5.41 -2.85
CA LEU A 111 4.37 -6.86 -2.87
C LEU A 111 4.33 -7.45 -1.46
N THR A 112 5.31 -7.10 -0.62
CA THR A 112 5.37 -7.59 0.76
C THR A 112 4.23 -7.00 1.59
N LEU A 113 3.99 -5.69 1.50
CA LEU A 113 2.97 -5.02 2.30
C LEU A 113 1.56 -5.56 2.01
N VAL A 114 1.21 -5.83 0.74
CA VAL A 114 -0.11 -6.37 0.39
C VAL A 114 -0.36 -7.73 1.05
N SER A 115 0.66 -8.56 1.22
CA SER A 115 0.53 -9.86 1.90
C SER A 115 0.20 -9.71 3.38
N PHE A 116 0.61 -8.62 4.01
CA PHE A 116 0.32 -8.32 5.41
C PHE A 116 -1.04 -7.66 5.60
N VAL A 117 -1.34 -6.62 4.82
CA VAL A 117 -2.55 -5.82 5.02
C VAL A 117 -3.78 -6.43 4.33
N GLY A 118 -3.63 -7.14 3.22
CA GLY A 118 -4.77 -7.57 2.40
C GLY A 118 -5.73 -6.40 2.17
N ASP A 119 -7.00 -6.60 2.49
CA ASP A 119 -8.06 -5.58 2.37
C ASP A 119 -8.31 -4.79 3.67
N THR A 120 -7.52 -5.00 4.73
CA THR A 120 -7.77 -4.36 6.04
C THR A 120 -7.60 -2.85 6.02
N CYS A 121 -6.76 -2.34 5.11
CA CYS A 121 -6.52 -0.92 4.91
C CYS A 121 -7.39 -0.30 3.80
N LEU A 122 -8.50 -0.96 3.44
CA LEU A 122 -9.51 -0.42 2.53
C LEU A 122 -10.75 0.06 3.30
N THR A 123 -11.41 1.08 2.75
CA THR A 123 -12.78 1.48 3.11
C THR A 123 -13.60 1.50 1.82
N ASP A 124 -14.68 0.71 1.77
CA ASP A 124 -15.53 0.54 0.58
C ASP A 124 -14.75 0.16 -0.70
N GLY A 125 -13.70 -0.68 -0.55
CA GLY A 125 -12.84 -1.11 -1.64
C GLY A 125 -11.81 -0.07 -2.12
N VAL A 126 -11.68 1.06 -1.43
CA VAL A 126 -10.74 2.15 -1.77
C VAL A 126 -9.66 2.25 -0.69
N ASN A 127 -8.44 2.61 -1.08
CA ASN A 127 -7.35 2.85 -0.13
C ASN A 127 -7.76 3.86 0.95
N ASP A 128 -7.51 3.51 2.20
CA ASP A 128 -7.75 4.37 3.35
C ASP A 128 -6.41 4.69 4.04
N PRO A 129 -5.82 5.85 3.76
CA PRO A 129 -4.57 6.27 4.39
C PRO A 129 -4.61 6.33 5.91
N GLY A 130 -5.77 6.61 6.51
CA GLY A 130 -5.92 6.58 7.97
C GLY A 130 -5.73 5.18 8.53
N LYS A 131 -6.26 4.15 7.85
CA LYS A 131 -6.04 2.75 8.21
C LYS A 131 -4.60 2.31 7.99
N PHE A 132 -3.93 2.77 6.93
CA PHE A 132 -2.50 2.53 6.75
C PHE A 132 -1.68 3.15 7.89
N CYS A 133 -1.94 4.40 8.27
CA CYS A 133 -1.27 5.04 9.39
C CYS A 133 -1.45 4.25 10.70
N ALA A 134 -2.69 3.81 10.98
CA ALA A 134 -3.00 3.02 12.18
C ALA A 134 -2.28 1.66 12.14
N TRP A 135 -2.34 0.97 11.00
CA TRP A 135 -1.67 -0.31 10.81
C TRP A 135 -0.15 -0.19 11.01
N ILE A 136 0.49 0.83 10.43
CA ILE A 136 1.93 1.06 10.57
C ILE A 136 2.28 1.31 12.04
N ALA A 137 1.53 2.15 12.76
CA ALA A 137 1.77 2.44 14.17
C ALA A 137 1.62 1.20 15.08
N GLU A 138 0.66 0.32 14.76
CA GLU A 138 0.42 -0.92 15.49
C GLU A 138 1.53 -1.96 15.27
N HIS A 139 2.00 -2.10 14.02
CA HIS A 139 2.95 -3.16 13.65
C HIS A 139 4.42 -2.77 13.81
N TYR A 140 4.71 -1.48 14.03
CA TYR A 140 6.06 -0.95 14.23
C TYR A 140 6.16 -0.06 15.48
N PRO A 141 5.69 -0.55 16.66
CA PRO A 141 5.65 0.26 17.89
C PRO A 141 7.04 0.69 18.36
N GLU A 142 8.10 -0.08 18.07
CA GLU A 142 9.48 0.22 18.43
C GLU A 142 10.03 1.47 17.76
N TYR A 143 9.41 1.93 16.67
CA TYR A 143 9.82 3.14 15.95
C TYR A 143 9.10 4.40 16.43
N GLY A 144 8.22 4.29 17.44
CA GLY A 144 7.50 5.44 17.99
C GLY A 144 6.65 6.16 16.95
N ILE A 145 5.96 5.40 16.09
CA ILE A 145 5.16 5.95 14.99
C ILE A 145 3.97 6.74 15.56
N GLU A 146 3.82 7.98 15.12
CA GLU A 146 2.72 8.87 15.44
C GLU A 146 1.97 9.25 14.17
N SER A 147 0.65 9.41 14.23
CA SER A 147 -0.18 9.90 13.13
C SER A 147 -1.15 10.98 13.58
N THR A 148 -1.53 11.86 12.65
CA THR A 148 -2.55 12.88 12.91
C THR A 148 -3.94 12.33 12.59
N PRO A 149 -5.01 12.92 13.17
CA PRO A 149 -6.34 12.81 12.60
C PRO A 149 -6.37 13.31 11.15
N ILE A 150 -7.46 12.98 10.43
CA ILE A 150 -7.70 13.51 9.09
C ILE A 150 -7.67 15.04 9.09
N SER A 151 -7.02 15.62 8.09
CA SER A 151 -7.03 17.06 7.82
C SER A 151 -7.58 17.32 6.41
N TYR A 152 -8.20 18.48 6.23
CA TYR A 152 -8.68 18.96 4.93
C TYR A 152 -7.96 20.26 4.51
N ASP A 153 -7.05 20.77 5.34
CA ASP A 153 -6.34 22.02 5.13
C ASP A 153 -4.89 21.74 4.72
N LEU A 154 -4.49 22.25 3.56
CA LEU A 154 -3.15 22.07 3.03
C LEU A 154 -2.07 22.75 3.89
N ALA A 155 -2.29 23.99 4.35
CA ALA A 155 -1.26 24.77 5.02
C ALA A 155 -0.70 24.10 6.30
N PRO A 156 -1.51 23.59 7.26
CA PRO A 156 -0.98 22.89 8.43
C PRO A 156 -0.30 21.56 8.06
N VAL A 157 -0.72 20.91 6.97
CA VAL A 157 -0.07 19.69 6.48
C VAL A 157 1.31 19.99 5.93
N LEU A 158 1.47 21.06 5.15
CA LEU A 158 2.79 21.47 4.64
C LEU A 158 3.73 21.92 5.77
N GLN A 159 3.20 22.52 6.84
CA GLN A 159 3.97 22.79 8.05
C GLN A 159 4.47 21.49 8.69
N ASN A 160 3.60 20.48 8.84
CA ASN A 160 4.00 19.17 9.35
C ASN A 160 5.10 18.56 8.47
N VAL A 161 4.99 18.64 7.14
CA VAL A 161 6.03 18.13 6.22
C VAL A 161 7.35 18.86 6.43
N SER A 162 7.33 20.19 6.64
CA SER A 162 8.51 20.99 6.97
C SER A 162 9.12 20.59 8.32
N ASP A 163 8.30 20.07 9.23
CA ASP A 163 8.71 19.54 10.53
C ASP A 163 9.09 18.04 10.48
N GLY A 164 9.26 17.48 9.28
CA GLY A 164 9.74 16.11 9.04
C GLY A 164 8.66 15.02 9.08
N TRP A 165 7.38 15.38 9.02
CA TRP A 165 6.30 14.41 8.83
C TRP A 165 6.18 14.00 7.36
N LEU A 166 5.64 12.82 7.13
CA LEU A 166 5.15 12.36 5.83
C LEU A 166 3.66 12.63 5.76
N ALA A 167 3.15 13.06 4.62
CA ALA A 167 1.73 13.31 4.44
C ALA A 167 1.16 12.47 3.29
N PHE A 168 0.28 11.54 3.59
CA PHE A 168 -0.61 10.95 2.60
C PHE A 168 -1.62 12.01 2.16
N ALA A 169 -1.71 12.25 0.89
CA ALA A 169 -2.62 13.22 0.28
C ALA A 169 -3.52 12.53 -0.73
N GLY A 170 -4.84 12.48 -0.44
CA GLY A 170 -5.85 12.02 -1.38
C GLY A 170 -6.27 13.18 -2.28
N MET A 171 -6.29 12.95 -3.59
CA MET A 171 -6.51 13.99 -4.59
C MET A 171 -7.25 13.50 -5.83
N SER A 172 -7.76 14.45 -6.62
CA SER A 172 -8.16 14.26 -8.03
C SER A 172 -7.67 15.44 -8.89
N GLY A 173 -7.94 15.37 -10.19
CA GLY A 173 -7.50 16.38 -11.15
C GLY A 173 -6.02 16.30 -11.45
N THR A 174 -5.42 17.43 -11.78
CA THR A 174 -4.07 17.49 -12.34
C THR A 174 -3.01 17.65 -11.25
N LEU A 175 -1.97 16.82 -11.29
CA LEU A 175 -0.73 17.00 -10.56
C LEU A 175 0.44 16.98 -11.55
N GLY A 176 1.17 18.09 -11.66
CA GLY A 176 2.22 18.24 -12.65
C GLY A 176 1.68 18.17 -14.07
N ASP A 177 2.09 17.16 -14.81
CA ASP A 177 1.68 16.93 -16.21
C ASP A 177 0.65 15.81 -16.38
N ARG A 178 0.11 15.30 -15.28
CA ARG A 178 -0.79 14.13 -15.27
C ARG A 178 -2.11 14.41 -14.59
N ASP A 179 -3.19 13.88 -15.16
CA ASP A 179 -4.56 13.99 -14.65
C ASP A 179 -5.00 12.67 -14.00
N TYR A 180 -5.70 12.77 -12.85
CA TYR A 180 -6.12 11.64 -12.02
C TYR A 180 -7.63 11.73 -11.68
N GLY A 181 -8.35 10.63 -11.82
CA GLY A 181 -9.73 10.53 -11.37
C GLY A 181 -9.88 10.44 -9.85
N GLY A 182 -8.91 9.80 -9.19
CA GLY A 182 -8.76 9.66 -7.75
C GLY A 182 -7.42 9.00 -7.48
N HIS A 183 -6.62 9.57 -6.58
CA HIS A 183 -5.24 9.16 -6.38
C HIS A 183 -4.76 9.46 -4.97
N VAL A 184 -3.75 8.74 -4.51
CA VAL A 184 -3.02 9.01 -3.27
C VAL A 184 -1.56 9.21 -3.60
N VAL A 185 -1.02 10.33 -3.16
CA VAL A 185 0.42 10.63 -3.22
C VAL A 185 0.99 10.84 -1.82
N MET A 186 2.32 10.83 -1.70
CA MET A 186 3.04 11.11 -0.45
C MET A 186 3.81 12.42 -0.59
N ILE A 187 3.47 13.46 0.18
CA ILE A 187 4.32 14.63 0.36
C ILE A 187 5.30 14.27 1.48
N TRP A 188 6.61 14.25 1.19
CA TRP A 188 7.56 13.62 2.10
C TRP A 188 8.71 14.51 2.57
N ARG A 189 8.94 15.64 1.91
CA ARG A 189 10.01 16.57 2.24
C ARG A 189 9.67 17.97 1.77
N ALA A 190 10.12 18.97 2.53
CA ALA A 190 10.19 20.36 2.12
C ALA A 190 11.64 20.84 2.24
N ASP A 191 12.12 21.64 1.27
CA ASP A 191 13.42 22.30 1.27
C ASP A 191 13.34 23.61 0.49
N ASP A 192 14.50 24.22 0.21
CA ASP A 192 14.58 25.52 -0.51
C ASP A 192 14.01 25.45 -1.94
N ASP A 193 13.96 24.26 -2.55
CA ASP A 193 13.39 24.05 -3.89
C ASP A 193 11.86 23.89 -3.84
N GLY A 194 11.26 23.63 -2.67
CA GLY A 194 9.82 23.45 -2.47
C GLY A 194 9.44 22.12 -1.80
N TYR A 195 8.30 21.56 -2.19
CA TYR A 195 7.73 20.35 -1.62
C TYR A 195 7.93 19.16 -2.55
N TRP A 196 8.51 18.10 -2.04
CA TRP A 196 8.79 16.88 -2.78
C TRP A 196 7.69 15.84 -2.58
N ILE A 197 7.24 15.28 -3.68
CA ILE A 197 6.18 14.28 -3.71
C ILE A 197 6.77 12.94 -4.15
N ARG A 198 6.23 11.85 -3.60
CA ARG A 198 6.30 10.50 -4.18
C ARG A 198 4.94 10.18 -4.75
N ASP A 199 4.89 10.15 -6.06
CA ASP A 199 3.71 9.81 -6.84
C ASP A 199 3.87 8.37 -7.35
N PRO A 200 3.11 7.40 -6.81
CA PRO A 200 3.24 5.99 -7.19
C PRO A 200 2.80 5.70 -8.63
N ALA A 201 2.23 6.67 -9.33
CA ALA A 201 1.85 6.55 -10.73
C ALA A 201 2.70 7.40 -11.68
N SER A 202 3.61 8.24 -11.16
CA SER A 202 4.46 9.12 -12.00
C SER A 202 5.86 9.31 -11.44
N ALA A 203 6.84 8.75 -12.15
CA ALA A 203 8.25 9.04 -11.87
C ALA A 203 8.60 10.52 -12.15
N GLY A 204 7.95 11.15 -13.13
CA GLY A 204 8.14 12.56 -13.48
C GLY A 204 7.76 13.49 -12.33
N ASN A 205 6.56 13.31 -11.75
CA ASN A 205 6.11 14.07 -10.58
C ASN A 205 7.02 13.83 -9.37
N SER A 206 7.56 12.63 -9.23
CA SER A 206 8.46 12.27 -8.12
C SER A 206 9.89 12.80 -8.27
N ALA A 207 10.25 13.32 -9.43
CA ALA A 207 11.61 13.75 -9.76
C ALA A 207 11.85 15.27 -9.54
N ARG A 208 10.83 16.02 -9.15
CA ARG A 208 10.95 17.48 -8.92
C ARG A 208 10.25 17.92 -7.63
N ALA A 209 10.61 19.11 -7.18
CA ALA A 209 9.84 19.82 -6.18
C ALA A 209 8.63 20.53 -6.81
N PHE A 210 7.61 20.77 -6.01
CA PHE A 210 6.42 21.56 -6.31
C PHE A 210 6.43 22.83 -5.47
N THR A 211 6.09 23.95 -6.06
CA THR A 211 5.89 25.19 -5.32
C THR A 211 4.58 25.15 -4.53
N LEU A 212 4.44 26.04 -3.54
CA LEU A 212 3.17 26.21 -2.82
C LEU A 212 2.02 26.55 -3.80
N GLU A 213 2.26 27.46 -4.74
CA GLU A 213 1.28 27.87 -5.73
C GLU A 213 0.80 26.70 -6.61
N GLU A 214 1.69 25.79 -7.00
CA GLU A 214 1.33 24.58 -7.73
C GLU A 214 0.46 23.64 -6.87
N LEU A 215 0.81 23.44 -5.58
CA LEU A 215 0.04 22.60 -4.68
C LEU A 215 -1.34 23.18 -4.34
N GLU A 216 -1.49 24.50 -4.27
CA GLU A 216 -2.78 25.17 -4.07
C GLU A 216 -3.75 24.99 -5.25
N GLN A 217 -3.25 24.61 -6.43
CA GLN A 217 -4.08 24.31 -7.61
C GLN A 217 -4.52 22.84 -7.67
N VAL A 218 -3.96 21.96 -6.85
CA VAL A 218 -4.33 20.54 -6.80
C VAL A 218 -5.62 20.37 -6.01
N ASP A 219 -6.55 19.58 -6.53
CA ASP A 219 -7.80 19.22 -5.86
C ASP A 219 -7.55 18.15 -4.79
N PHE A 220 -6.98 18.57 -3.66
CA PHE A 220 -6.78 17.71 -2.50
C PHE A 220 -8.08 17.52 -1.73
N HIS A 221 -8.40 16.27 -1.41
CA HIS A 221 -9.61 15.89 -0.71
C HIS A 221 -9.40 15.72 0.80
N TYR A 222 -8.25 15.17 1.20
CA TYR A 222 -7.91 14.88 2.58
C TYR A 222 -6.42 14.60 2.73
N PHE A 223 -5.96 14.69 3.99
CA PHE A 223 -4.59 14.36 4.37
C PHE A 223 -4.53 13.56 5.66
N TYR A 224 -3.53 12.69 5.77
CA TYR A 224 -3.10 12.07 7.02
C TYR A 224 -1.58 12.21 7.12
N CYS A 225 -1.08 12.78 8.23
CA CYS A 225 0.34 12.87 8.45
C CYS A 225 0.79 11.74 9.38
N ILE A 226 2.00 11.23 9.12
CA ILE A 226 2.65 10.19 9.90
C ILE A 226 4.12 10.53 10.07
N ARG A 227 4.66 10.26 11.23
CA ARG A 227 6.10 10.36 11.52
C ARG A 227 6.53 9.27 12.47
N GLY A 228 7.84 9.06 12.57
CA GLY A 228 8.46 8.13 13.50
C GLY A 228 9.74 7.54 12.94
N GLY A 229 10.25 6.53 13.62
CA GLY A 229 11.48 5.88 13.24
C GLY A 229 12.73 6.73 13.49
N PHE A 230 13.77 6.47 12.73
CA PHE A 230 15.08 7.09 12.90
C PHE A 230 15.11 8.59 12.64
N TYR A 231 14.12 9.15 11.94
CA TYR A 231 14.08 10.56 11.53
C TYR A 231 13.24 11.45 12.45
N GLY A 232 12.32 10.88 13.25
CA GLY A 232 11.45 11.63 14.15
C GLY A 232 12.13 12.16 15.42
N THR A 233 13.35 11.76 15.70
CA THR A 233 14.06 12.09 16.97
C THR A 233 15.14 13.15 16.85
N GLN A 234 15.44 13.65 15.65
CA GLN A 234 16.36 14.78 15.50
C GLN A 234 15.61 16.10 15.68
N ARG A 235 15.34 16.48 16.93
CA ARG A 235 15.04 17.87 17.27
C ARG A 235 16.37 18.63 17.39
N HIS A 236 16.54 19.63 16.58
CA HIS A 236 17.56 20.66 16.78
C HIS A 236 17.19 21.58 17.92
#